data_5f258c7e683962771770e27b86661198
#
_entry.id   5f258c7e683962771770e27b86661198
#
_cell.length_a   1.000
_cell.length_b   1.000
_cell.length_c   1.000
_cell.angle_alpha   90.00
_cell.angle_beta   90.00
_cell.angle_gamma   90.00
#
_symmetry.space_group_name_H-M   'P 1'
#
loop_
_entity.id
_entity.type
_entity.pdbx_description
1 polymer ?
#
loop_
_entity_poly.entity_id
_entity_poly.type
_entity_poly.pdbx_seq_one_letter_code
_entity_poly.pdbx_strand_id
1 'polypeptide(L)'
;MPVVDIIRNKEDLEKIENYLLRHNKRKHLIWVLALNTGLKISELLSLNVGNVKAINAITITNPKTGMVKRVELNKKAMSYLYKYLSRKPLRLKEPLFQTRNGNRFDRTQVYRFIKEACKITGVKARISGLSLKKTFLYHSFLESNPNWL
;
A
#
# COMPACT_ATOMS: atom_id res chain seq x y z
N MET A 1 8.28 18.91 -16.57
CA MET A 1 8.37 17.99 -15.41
C MET A 1 6.98 17.48 -15.07
N PRO A 2 6.78 16.19 -15.05
CA PRO A 2 5.49 15.68 -14.58
C PRO A 2 5.33 16.03 -13.11
N VAL A 3 4.18 16.60 -12.77
CA VAL A 3 3.84 16.90 -11.40
C VAL A 3 3.26 15.64 -10.78
N VAL A 4 3.84 15.22 -9.65
CA VAL A 4 3.33 14.06 -8.89
C VAL A 4 2.14 14.52 -8.06
N ASP A 5 0.97 14.01 -8.38
CA ASP A 5 -0.24 14.38 -7.67
C ASP A 5 -0.35 13.69 -6.33
N ILE A 6 -0.78 14.47 -5.34
CA ILE A 6 -1.20 13.98 -4.04
C ILE A 6 -2.72 13.91 -4.08
N ILE A 7 -3.30 12.80 -3.63
CA ILE A 7 -4.75 12.69 -3.50
C ILE A 7 -5.14 13.32 -2.16
N ARG A 8 -5.60 14.57 -2.20
CA ARG A 8 -5.92 15.34 -0.98
C ARG A 8 -7.31 15.04 -0.43
N ASN A 9 -8.25 14.74 -1.32
CA ASN A 9 -9.64 14.51 -0.94
C ASN A 9 -9.83 13.09 -0.39
N LYS A 10 -10.29 13.00 0.86
CA LYS A 10 -10.54 11.70 1.50
C LYS A 10 -11.64 10.90 0.81
N GLU A 11 -12.62 11.56 0.24
CA GLU A 11 -13.69 10.87 -0.51
C GLU A 11 -13.11 10.17 -1.74
N ASP A 12 -12.14 10.79 -2.41
CA ASP A 12 -11.48 10.18 -3.56
C ASP A 12 -10.69 8.95 -3.14
N LEU A 13 -9.99 9.01 -2.00
CA LEU A 13 -9.29 7.84 -1.45
C LEU A 13 -10.25 6.71 -1.14
N GLU A 14 -11.39 7.03 -0.56
CA GLU A 14 -12.43 6.03 -0.24
C GLU A 14 -13.03 5.39 -1.50
N LYS A 15 -13.27 6.17 -2.53
CA LYS A 15 -13.79 5.65 -3.81
C LYS A 15 -12.85 4.61 -4.40
N ILE A 16 -11.56 4.92 -4.44
CA ILE A 16 -10.54 4.01 -4.95
C ILE A 16 -10.46 2.76 -4.07
N GLU A 17 -10.42 2.95 -2.76
CA GLU A 17 -10.33 1.83 -1.82
C GLU A 17 -11.52 0.88 -1.96
N ASN A 18 -12.74 1.42 -2.00
CA ASN A 18 -13.94 0.62 -2.12
C ASN A 18 -13.98 -0.16 -3.45
N TYR A 19 -13.55 0.48 -4.52
CA TYR A 19 -13.43 -0.21 -5.81
C TYR A 19 -12.47 -1.38 -5.73
N LEU A 20 -11.28 -1.17 -5.19
CA LEU A 20 -10.28 -2.22 -5.05
C LEU A 20 -10.76 -3.35 -4.12
N LEU A 21 -11.38 -2.99 -3.01
CA LEU A 21 -11.88 -3.97 -2.04
C LEU A 21 -12.92 -4.90 -2.67
N ARG A 22 -13.77 -4.39 -3.55
CA ARG A 22 -14.78 -5.19 -4.24
C ARG A 22 -14.19 -6.09 -5.32
N HIS A 23 -13.13 -5.65 -5.98
CA HIS A 23 -12.64 -6.29 -7.20
C HIS A 23 -11.40 -7.14 -7.01
N ASN A 24 -10.49 -6.79 -6.11
CA ASN A 24 -9.26 -7.56 -5.92
C ASN A 24 -8.64 -7.30 -4.55
N LYS A 25 -8.70 -8.30 -3.68
CA LYS A 25 -8.23 -8.19 -2.29
C LYS A 25 -6.71 -7.94 -2.18
N ARG A 26 -5.92 -8.48 -3.11
CA ARG A 26 -4.47 -8.25 -3.12
C ARG A 26 -4.16 -6.80 -3.44
N LYS A 27 -4.78 -6.28 -4.49
CA LYS A 27 -4.61 -4.89 -4.89
C LYS A 27 -5.10 -3.94 -3.81
N HIS A 28 -6.20 -4.28 -3.17
CA HIS A 28 -6.73 -3.52 -2.04
C HIS A 28 -5.73 -3.46 -0.89
N LEU A 29 -5.12 -4.59 -0.53
CA LEU A 29 -4.16 -4.61 0.57
C LEU A 29 -2.90 -3.81 0.24
N ILE A 30 -2.41 -3.87 -1.00
CA ILE A 30 -1.29 -3.02 -1.44
C ILE A 30 -1.64 -1.54 -1.23
N TRP A 31 -2.83 -1.14 -1.65
CA TRP A 31 -3.32 0.23 -1.47
C TRP A 31 -3.39 0.62 0.01
N VAL A 32 -4.02 -0.21 0.84
CA VAL A 32 -4.16 0.06 2.28
C VAL A 32 -2.79 0.19 2.95
N LEU A 33 -1.87 -0.74 2.69
CA LEU A 33 -0.55 -0.68 3.30
C LEU A 33 0.24 0.54 2.83
N ALA A 34 0.19 0.87 1.54
CA ALA A 34 0.89 2.05 1.03
C ALA A 34 0.41 3.33 1.72
N LEU A 35 -0.89 3.49 1.90
CA LEU A 35 -1.48 4.70 2.48
C LEU A 35 -1.47 4.74 4.00
N ASN A 36 -1.17 3.63 4.66
CA ASN A 36 -1.16 3.58 6.12
C ASN A 36 0.23 3.35 6.72
N THR A 37 1.26 3.15 5.90
CA THR A 37 2.63 2.92 6.38
C THR A 37 3.64 3.91 5.86
N GLY A 38 3.37 4.54 4.71
CA GLY A 38 4.33 5.40 4.04
C GLY A 38 5.48 4.65 3.38
N LEU A 39 5.43 3.33 3.33
CA LEU A 39 6.43 2.56 2.63
C LEU A 39 6.34 2.81 1.12
N LYS A 40 7.49 2.76 0.45
CA LYS A 40 7.52 2.83 -1.00
C LYS A 40 6.89 1.58 -1.59
N ILE A 41 6.31 1.70 -2.78
CA ILE A 41 5.74 0.53 -3.47
C ILE A 41 6.78 -0.56 -3.64
N SER A 42 8.02 -0.22 -4.02
CA SER A 42 9.09 -1.20 -4.15
C SER A 42 9.37 -1.93 -2.84
N GLU A 43 9.29 -1.24 -1.70
CA GLU A 43 9.47 -1.87 -0.39
C GLU A 43 8.33 -2.85 -0.09
N LEU A 44 7.09 -2.44 -0.35
CA LEU A 44 5.92 -3.32 -0.15
C LEU A 44 5.99 -4.57 -1.02
N LEU A 45 6.37 -4.42 -2.28
CA LEU A 45 6.44 -5.54 -3.21
C LEU A 45 7.59 -6.50 -2.91
N SER A 46 8.60 -6.07 -2.15
CA SER A 46 9.70 -6.92 -1.73
C SER A 46 9.37 -7.80 -0.52
N LEU A 47 8.23 -7.55 0.13
CA LEU A 47 7.87 -8.27 1.35
C LEU A 47 7.57 -9.74 1.10
N ASN A 48 8.07 -10.58 2.01
CA ASN A 48 7.64 -11.96 2.14
C ASN A 48 6.64 -12.07 3.30
N VAL A 49 5.90 -13.15 3.36
CA VAL A 49 4.96 -13.38 4.44
C VAL A 49 5.63 -13.27 5.82
N GLY A 50 6.87 -13.75 5.93
CA GLY A 50 7.63 -13.68 7.18
C GLY A 50 7.87 -12.26 7.70
N ASN A 51 7.88 -11.26 6.81
CA ASN A 51 8.08 -9.86 7.21
C ASN A 51 6.87 -9.27 7.95
N VAL A 52 5.72 -9.92 7.85
CA VAL A 52 4.45 -9.43 8.42
C VAL A 52 3.81 -10.46 9.35
N LYS A 53 4.53 -11.52 9.71
CA LYS A 53 3.97 -12.61 10.53
C LYS A 53 3.48 -12.13 11.90
N ALA A 54 4.04 -11.05 12.42
CA ALA A 54 3.62 -10.46 13.68
C ALA A 54 2.30 -9.69 13.56
N ILE A 55 1.83 -9.42 12.34
CA ILE A 55 0.60 -8.72 12.00
C ILE A 55 0.57 -7.25 12.44
N ASN A 56 1.16 -6.92 13.58
CA ASN A 56 1.15 -5.55 14.11
C ASN A 56 2.24 -4.64 13.54
N ALA A 57 3.21 -5.22 12.81
CA ALA A 57 4.31 -4.46 12.25
C ALA A 57 4.90 -5.14 11.02
N ILE A 58 5.49 -4.31 10.16
CA ILE A 58 6.28 -4.77 9.02
C ILE A 58 7.74 -4.55 9.34
N THR A 59 8.56 -5.58 9.15
CA THR A 59 10.01 -5.49 9.36
C THR A 59 10.71 -5.68 8.02
N ILE A 60 11.53 -4.70 7.62
CA ILE A 60 12.28 -4.70 6.37
C ILE A 60 13.75 -4.57 6.68
N THR A 61 14.58 -5.43 6.10
CA THR A 61 16.04 -5.32 6.18
C THR A 61 16.57 -4.81 4.85
N ASN A 62 17.36 -3.72 4.91
CA ASN A 62 18.04 -3.22 3.72
C ASN A 62 19.20 -4.18 3.37
N PRO A 63 19.17 -4.81 2.19
CA PRO A 63 20.21 -5.79 1.84
C PRO A 63 21.59 -5.17 1.66
N LYS A 64 21.70 -3.87 1.39
CA LYS A 64 23.00 -3.21 1.19
C LYS A 64 23.64 -2.80 2.50
N THR A 65 22.87 -2.34 3.47
CA THR A 65 23.39 -1.78 4.71
C THR A 65 23.16 -2.70 5.91
N GLY A 66 22.30 -3.69 5.81
CA GLY A 66 21.87 -4.53 6.93
C GLY A 66 20.95 -3.82 7.93
N MET A 67 20.62 -2.57 7.67
CA MET A 67 19.74 -1.82 8.57
C MET A 67 18.32 -2.39 8.54
N VAL A 68 17.71 -2.49 9.72
CA VAL A 68 16.36 -2.98 9.90
C VAL A 68 15.42 -1.80 10.12
N LYS A 69 14.34 -1.76 9.35
CA LYS A 69 13.27 -0.78 9.49
C LYS A 69 12.02 -1.49 9.97
N ARG A 70 11.45 -1.03 11.08
CA ARG A 70 10.20 -1.55 11.60
C ARG A 70 9.13 -0.47 11.47
N VAL A 71 8.01 -0.83 10.87
CA VAL A 71 6.86 0.07 10.70
C VAL A 71 5.65 -0.55 11.40
N GLU A 72 5.13 0.14 12.42
CA GLU A 72 3.95 -0.32 13.11
C GLU A 72 2.71 -0.08 12.26
N LEU A 73 1.76 -1.02 12.32
CA LEU A 73 0.52 -0.95 11.58
C LEU A 73 -0.60 -0.42 12.44
N ASN A 74 -1.42 0.45 11.86
CA ASN A 74 -2.63 0.90 12.55
C ASN A 74 -3.71 -0.21 12.50
N LYS A 75 -4.81 0.00 13.21
CA LYS A 75 -5.88 -0.99 13.33
C LYS A 75 -6.45 -1.42 11.98
N LYS A 76 -6.62 -0.46 11.07
CA LYS A 76 -7.15 -0.73 9.74
C LYS A 76 -6.23 -1.66 8.95
N ALA A 77 -4.94 -1.33 8.90
CA ALA A 77 -3.95 -2.13 8.20
C ALA A 77 -3.84 -3.53 8.80
N MET A 78 -3.81 -3.64 10.12
CA MET A 78 -3.79 -4.93 10.80
C MET A 78 -5.00 -5.79 10.45
N SER A 79 -6.19 -5.20 10.45
CA SER A 79 -7.43 -5.92 10.17
C SER A 79 -7.42 -6.53 8.75
N TYR A 80 -7.07 -5.74 7.76
CA TYR A 80 -7.05 -6.22 6.38
C TYR A 80 -5.91 -7.19 6.11
N LEU A 81 -4.76 -6.99 6.74
CA LEU A 81 -3.65 -7.93 6.64
C LEU A 81 -4.03 -9.28 7.24
N TYR A 82 -4.63 -9.29 8.42
CA TYR A 82 -5.08 -10.51 9.06
C TYR A 82 -6.08 -11.28 8.18
N LYS A 83 -7.07 -10.59 7.63
CA LYS A 83 -8.06 -11.21 6.75
C LYS A 83 -7.41 -11.80 5.50
N TYR A 84 -6.44 -11.11 4.94
CA TYR A 84 -5.72 -11.56 3.75
C TYR A 84 -4.93 -12.84 4.04
N LEU A 85 -4.17 -12.85 5.13
CA LEU A 85 -3.35 -14.01 5.52
C LEU A 85 -4.20 -15.20 5.92
N SER A 86 -5.40 -14.99 6.44
CA SER A 86 -6.31 -16.07 6.88
C SER A 86 -6.94 -16.85 5.72
N ARG A 87 -6.94 -16.27 4.53
CA ARG A 87 -7.61 -16.88 3.37
C ARG A 87 -6.85 -18.02 2.74
N LYS A 88 -5.54 -17.99 2.84
CA LYS A 88 -4.66 -18.89 2.12
C LYS A 88 -3.42 -19.15 2.96
N PRO A 89 -3.11 -20.41 3.26
CA PRO A 89 -1.88 -20.70 3.97
C PRO A 89 -0.69 -20.36 3.09
N LEU A 90 0.02 -19.29 3.44
CA LEU A 90 1.23 -18.87 2.76
C LEU A 90 2.43 -19.23 3.63
N ARG A 91 3.50 -19.67 2.98
CA ARG A 91 4.76 -19.98 3.66
C ARG A 91 5.54 -18.71 3.91
N LEU A 92 6.35 -18.68 4.97
CA LEU A 92 7.07 -17.48 5.40
C LEU A 92 7.98 -16.89 4.32
N LYS A 93 8.56 -17.71 3.46
CA LYS A 93 9.46 -17.27 2.39
C LYS A 93 8.75 -16.87 1.11
N GLU A 94 7.46 -17.09 1.03
CA GLU A 94 6.70 -16.70 -0.16
C GLU A 94 6.47 -15.20 -0.20
N PRO A 95 6.41 -14.61 -1.41
CA PRO A 95 6.04 -13.21 -1.55
C PRO A 95 4.67 -12.94 -0.93
N LEU A 96 4.56 -11.84 -0.20
CA LEU A 96 3.27 -11.43 0.38
C LEU A 96 2.24 -11.16 -0.73
N PHE A 97 2.67 -10.47 -1.78
CA PHE A 97 1.81 -10.12 -2.90
C PHE A 97 2.24 -10.90 -4.14
N GLN A 98 1.41 -11.86 -4.51
CA GLN A 98 1.68 -12.72 -5.66
C GLN A 98 0.67 -12.48 -6.77
N THR A 99 1.16 -12.52 -8.02
CA THR A 99 0.30 -12.61 -9.19
C THR A 99 -0.30 -14.02 -9.27
N ARG A 100 -1.18 -14.26 -10.25
CA ARG A 100 -1.76 -15.60 -10.47
C ARG A 100 -0.69 -16.67 -10.71
N ASN A 101 0.45 -16.29 -11.26
CA ASN A 101 1.54 -17.21 -11.55
C ASN A 101 2.50 -17.41 -10.37
N GLY A 102 2.20 -16.84 -9.21
CA GLY A 102 3.04 -16.95 -8.02
C GLY A 102 4.22 -16.00 -7.99
N ASN A 103 4.37 -15.15 -8.98
CA ASN A 103 5.44 -14.16 -9.04
C ASN A 103 5.08 -12.91 -8.24
N ARG A 104 6.09 -12.10 -7.88
CA ARG A 104 5.85 -10.80 -7.26
C ARG A 104 5.20 -9.84 -8.24
N PHE A 105 4.31 -8.99 -7.74
CA PHE A 105 3.89 -7.82 -8.51
C PHE A 105 5.09 -6.91 -8.76
N ASP A 106 5.15 -6.27 -9.92
CA ASP A 106 6.12 -5.21 -10.16
C ASP A 106 5.44 -3.83 -10.02
N ARG A 107 6.27 -2.78 -9.97
CA ARG A 107 5.76 -1.41 -9.80
C ARG A 107 4.84 -0.97 -10.93
N THR A 108 5.17 -1.37 -12.15
CA THR A 108 4.36 -1.02 -13.33
C THR A 108 2.94 -1.58 -13.21
N GLN A 109 2.82 -2.82 -12.74
CA GLN A 109 1.52 -3.43 -12.50
C GLN A 109 0.71 -2.67 -11.46
N VAL A 110 1.37 -2.23 -10.37
CA VAL A 110 0.70 -1.47 -9.31
C VAL A 110 0.20 -0.13 -9.83
N TYR A 111 1.04 0.65 -10.52
CA TYR A 111 0.61 1.94 -11.07
C TYR A 111 -0.49 1.78 -12.09
N ARG A 112 -0.45 0.72 -12.88
CA ARG A 112 -1.49 0.43 -13.86
C ARG A 112 -2.84 0.20 -13.20
N PHE A 113 -2.90 -0.63 -12.15
CA PHE A 113 -4.20 -0.87 -11.50
C PHE A 113 -4.71 0.35 -10.74
N ILE A 114 -3.82 1.18 -10.20
CA ILE A 114 -4.24 2.41 -9.53
C ILE A 114 -4.79 3.41 -10.55
N LYS A 115 -4.11 3.58 -11.69
CA LYS A 115 -4.61 4.44 -12.78
C LYS A 115 -5.98 3.98 -13.28
N GLU A 116 -6.14 2.67 -13.43
CA GLU A 116 -7.42 2.09 -13.83
C GLU A 116 -8.49 2.38 -12.78
N ALA A 117 -8.19 2.21 -11.52
CA ALA A 117 -9.11 2.51 -10.42
C ALA A 117 -9.52 3.98 -10.42
N CYS A 118 -8.57 4.89 -10.62
CA CYS A 118 -8.85 6.32 -10.74
C CYS A 118 -9.79 6.60 -11.90
N LYS A 119 -9.53 5.99 -13.06
CA LYS A 119 -10.37 6.18 -14.26
C LYS A 119 -11.80 5.70 -14.02
N ILE A 120 -11.95 4.52 -13.44
CA ILE A 120 -13.27 3.92 -13.20
C ILE A 120 -14.06 4.70 -12.16
N THR A 121 -13.40 5.16 -11.11
CA THR A 121 -14.07 5.89 -10.02
C THR A 121 -14.24 7.39 -10.31
N GLY A 122 -13.66 7.89 -11.38
CA GLY A 122 -13.73 9.31 -11.74
C GLY A 122 -12.77 10.19 -10.96
N VAL A 123 -11.81 9.63 -10.25
CA VAL A 123 -10.79 10.39 -9.52
C VAL A 123 -9.74 10.88 -10.50
N LYS A 124 -9.59 12.20 -10.59
CA LYS A 124 -8.60 12.83 -11.47
C LYS A 124 -7.30 13.05 -10.71
N ALA A 125 -6.35 12.15 -10.90
CA ALA A 125 -5.02 12.27 -10.30
C ALA A 125 -3.97 11.66 -11.23
N ARG A 126 -2.79 12.30 -11.27
CA ARG A 126 -1.63 11.78 -11.99
C ARG A 126 -0.79 10.95 -11.03
N ILE A 127 -0.97 9.65 -11.10
CA ILE A 127 -0.27 8.75 -10.19
C ILE A 127 1.10 8.40 -10.77
N SER A 128 2.13 8.58 -9.97
CA SER A 128 3.50 8.19 -10.30
C SER A 128 4.16 7.53 -9.09
N GLY A 129 5.46 7.21 -9.22
CA GLY A 129 6.18 6.41 -8.24
C GLY A 129 6.11 6.87 -6.79
N LEU A 130 5.95 8.17 -6.55
CA LEU A 130 5.95 8.73 -5.19
C LEU A 130 4.58 9.24 -4.73
N SER A 131 3.54 9.11 -5.57
CA SER A 131 2.22 9.67 -5.27
C SER A 131 1.62 9.13 -3.98
N LEU A 132 1.70 7.82 -3.77
CA LEU A 132 1.11 7.20 -2.58
C LEU A 132 1.85 7.56 -1.32
N LYS A 133 3.18 7.59 -1.36
CA LYS A 133 3.98 7.99 -0.21
C LYS A 133 3.72 9.45 0.15
N LYS A 134 3.67 10.34 -0.83
CA LYS A 134 3.36 11.75 -0.61
C LYS A 134 1.94 11.95 -0.10
N THR A 135 0.99 11.15 -0.59
CA THR A 135 -0.40 11.18 -0.11
C THR A 135 -0.46 10.76 1.37
N PHE A 136 0.26 9.71 1.74
CA PHE A 136 0.36 9.29 3.14
C PHE A 136 0.93 10.42 4.00
N LEU A 137 2.03 11.03 3.58
CA LEU A 137 2.69 12.11 4.34
C LEU A 137 1.76 13.32 4.50
N TYR A 138 1.04 13.67 3.45
CA TYR A 138 0.09 14.77 3.49
C TYR A 138 -1.01 14.55 4.53
N HIS A 139 -1.66 13.38 4.50
CA HIS A 139 -2.75 13.09 5.44
C HIS A 139 -2.24 12.90 6.87
N SER A 140 -1.07 12.29 7.04
CA SER A 140 -0.44 12.15 8.36
C SER A 140 -0.10 13.50 8.98
N PHE A 141 0.41 14.43 8.17
CA PHE A 141 0.70 15.79 8.62
C PHE A 141 -0.57 16.50 9.10
N LEU A 142 -1.66 16.42 8.33
CA LEU A 142 -2.93 17.04 8.70
C LEU A 142 -3.52 16.45 9.98
N GLU A 143 -3.42 15.16 10.19
CA GLU A 143 -3.90 14.52 11.42
C GLU A 143 -3.13 15.01 12.65
N SER A 144 -1.81 15.22 12.49
CA SER A 144 -0.96 15.71 13.57
C SER A 144 -1.09 17.22 13.78
N ASN A 145 -1.59 17.95 12.79
CA ASN A 145 -1.70 19.42 12.78
C ASN A 145 -3.08 19.85 12.29
N PRO A 146 -4.16 19.56 13.04
CA PRO A 146 -5.53 19.80 12.56
C PRO A 146 -5.85 21.28 12.32
N ASN A 147 -5.10 22.20 12.92
CA ASN A 147 -5.29 23.64 12.76
C ASN A 147 -4.52 24.23 11.58
N TRP A 148 -3.83 23.40 10.81
CA TRP A 148 -3.04 23.86 9.67
C TRP A 148 -3.92 24.37 8.52
N LEU A 149 -5.11 23.85 8.36
CA LEU A 149 -6.04 24.22 7.27
C LEU A 149 -6.60 25.63 7.41
#